data_66ad058c15d43781f29ec018fc50b6a8
#
_entry.id   66ad058c15d43781f29ec018fc50b6a8
#
_cell.length_a   1.000
_cell.length_b   1.000
_cell.length_c   1.000
_cell.angle_alpha   90.00
_cell.angle_beta   90.00
_cell.angle_gamma   90.00
#
_symmetry.space_group_name_H-M   'P 1'
#
loop_
_entity.id
_entity.type
_entity.pdbx_description
1 polymer ?
#
loop_
_entity_poly.entity_id
_entity_poly.type
_entity_poly.pdbx_seq_one_letter_code
_entity_poly.pdbx_strand_id
1 'polypeptide(L)'
;MTSQDFSVKFHKSDKNLKNELSFEIEGDKVYGLDKSIVNGIRRTLLTDIKTCAFNDENIVININKSSLHNEFLKQRISLIPLYINPDEYKYLLFELKVKCDDEDIKNITVDMFNIYPVNEDTRHKLNEQ
;
A
#
# COMPACT_ATOMS: atom_id res chain seq x y z
N MET A 1 26.52 -28.69 -26.37
CA MET A 1 25.63 -28.69 -25.20
C MET A 1 25.07 -27.27 -25.09
N THR A 2 23.92 -27.02 -25.67
CA THR A 2 23.22 -25.73 -25.51
C THR A 2 22.50 -25.77 -24.17
N SER A 3 23.00 -25.02 -23.21
CA SER A 3 22.28 -24.74 -21.98
C SER A 3 21.03 -23.94 -22.37
N GLN A 4 19.89 -24.61 -22.43
CA GLN A 4 18.63 -23.94 -22.54
C GLN A 4 18.23 -23.55 -21.12
N ASP A 5 18.72 -22.41 -20.69
CA ASP A 5 18.33 -21.77 -19.47
C ASP A 5 16.88 -21.25 -19.61
N PHE A 6 16.15 -21.18 -18.50
CA PHE A 6 14.85 -20.50 -18.51
C PHE A 6 15.00 -19.03 -18.96
N SER A 7 14.01 -18.51 -19.63
CA SER A 7 14.01 -17.13 -20.10
C SER A 7 13.05 -16.25 -19.31
N VAL A 8 13.46 -15.01 -19.04
CA VAL A 8 12.61 -13.99 -18.42
C VAL A 8 12.40 -12.86 -19.42
N LYS A 9 11.15 -12.59 -19.76
CA LYS A 9 10.76 -11.51 -20.66
C LYS A 9 10.03 -10.43 -19.88
N PHE A 10 10.53 -9.21 -19.90
CA PHE A 10 9.86 -8.07 -19.33
C PHE A 10 8.95 -7.40 -20.37
N HIS A 11 7.70 -7.19 -20.00
CA HIS A 11 6.75 -6.44 -20.81
C HIS A 11 6.82 -4.97 -20.44
N LYS A 12 6.72 -4.09 -21.44
CA LYS A 12 6.59 -2.66 -21.17
C LYS A 12 5.25 -2.42 -20.49
N SER A 13 5.30 -1.84 -19.30
CA SER A 13 4.12 -1.34 -18.61
C SER A 13 3.44 -0.26 -19.47
N ASP A 14 2.12 -0.22 -19.44
CA ASP A 14 1.37 0.88 -20.04
C ASP A 14 1.83 2.21 -19.42
N LYS A 15 2.03 3.23 -20.27
CA LYS A 15 2.56 4.55 -19.83
C LYS A 15 1.74 5.21 -18.71
N ASN A 16 0.53 4.73 -18.47
CA ASN A 16 -0.39 5.22 -17.45
C ASN A 16 -0.27 4.53 -16.08
N LEU A 17 0.43 3.39 -16.01
CA LEU A 17 0.61 2.60 -14.78
C LEU A 17 2.08 2.63 -14.36
N LYS A 18 2.47 3.70 -13.66
CA LYS A 18 3.87 3.91 -13.23
C LYS A 18 4.43 2.87 -12.26
N ASN A 19 3.56 2.08 -11.62
CA ASN A 19 3.91 1.16 -10.53
C ASN A 19 3.57 -0.31 -10.86
N GLU A 20 3.48 -0.66 -12.14
CA GLU A 20 3.23 -2.02 -12.59
C GLU A 20 4.47 -2.59 -13.28
N LEU A 21 4.86 -3.79 -12.88
CA LEU A 21 5.87 -4.59 -13.54
C LEU A 21 5.22 -5.87 -14.02
N SER A 22 5.18 -6.06 -15.35
CA SER A 22 4.72 -7.29 -15.97
C SER A 22 5.89 -8.05 -16.57
N PHE A 23 6.01 -9.32 -16.24
CA PHE A 23 7.05 -10.17 -16.78
C PHE A 23 6.55 -11.61 -16.96
N GLU A 24 7.15 -12.31 -17.86
CA GLU A 24 6.88 -13.71 -18.18
C GLU A 24 8.13 -14.54 -17.96
N ILE A 25 7.98 -15.69 -17.33
CA ILE A 25 9.06 -16.66 -17.15
C ILE A 25 8.68 -17.91 -17.93
N GLU A 26 9.50 -18.24 -18.92
CA GLU A 26 9.35 -19.44 -19.74
C GLU A 26 10.47 -20.44 -19.41
N GLY A 27 10.11 -21.68 -19.26
CA GLY A 27 11.03 -22.79 -19.04
C GLY A 27 10.27 -24.06 -18.70
N ASP A 28 11.01 -25.15 -18.55
CA ASP A 28 10.45 -26.40 -18.13
C ASP A 28 11.17 -26.97 -16.88
N LYS A 29 10.65 -28.05 -16.35
CA LYS A 29 11.18 -28.71 -15.16
C LYS A 29 12.60 -29.27 -15.38
N VAL A 30 12.96 -29.62 -16.61
CA VAL A 30 14.28 -30.16 -16.95
C VAL A 30 15.36 -29.10 -16.81
N TYR A 31 15.02 -27.85 -17.06
CA TYR A 31 15.91 -26.69 -16.98
C TYR A 31 15.78 -25.88 -15.69
N GLY A 32 15.15 -26.45 -14.65
CA GLY A 32 15.13 -25.87 -13.33
C GLY A 32 13.93 -24.94 -13.03
N LEU A 33 12.99 -24.77 -13.97
CA LEU A 33 11.78 -23.99 -13.73
C LEU A 33 10.64 -24.93 -13.28
N ASP A 34 10.58 -25.21 -12.00
CA ASP A 34 9.46 -25.95 -11.40
C ASP A 34 8.40 -25.00 -10.87
N LYS A 35 7.15 -25.49 -10.78
CA LYS A 35 6.01 -24.75 -10.16
C LYS A 35 6.31 -24.30 -8.74
N SER A 36 7.11 -25.05 -8.00
CA SER A 36 7.55 -24.68 -6.65
C SER A 36 8.37 -23.40 -6.62
N ILE A 37 9.27 -23.22 -7.61
CA ILE A 37 10.11 -22.02 -7.73
C ILE A 37 9.24 -20.81 -8.07
N VAL A 38 8.35 -20.95 -9.06
CA VAL A 38 7.44 -19.86 -9.45
C VAL A 38 6.52 -19.46 -8.29
N ASN A 39 6.00 -20.45 -7.56
CA ASN A 39 5.20 -20.18 -6.37
C ASN A 39 6.03 -19.57 -5.22
N GLY A 40 7.29 -19.96 -5.08
CA GLY A 40 8.25 -19.34 -4.16
C GLY A 40 8.42 -17.86 -4.47
N ILE A 41 8.70 -17.50 -5.71
CA ILE A 41 8.83 -16.11 -6.18
C ILE A 41 7.55 -15.32 -5.87
N ARG A 42 6.39 -15.87 -6.24
CA ARG A 42 5.09 -15.23 -5.95
C ARG A 42 4.91 -14.95 -4.46
N ARG A 43 5.21 -15.89 -3.60
CA ARG A 43 5.10 -15.74 -2.15
C ARG A 43 6.07 -14.69 -1.62
N THR A 44 7.33 -14.73 -2.04
CA THR A 44 8.35 -13.74 -1.66
C THR A 44 7.93 -12.32 -2.07
N LEU A 45 7.39 -12.16 -3.26
CA LEU A 45 6.87 -10.87 -3.72
C LEU A 45 5.73 -10.34 -2.83
N LEU A 46 4.92 -11.22 -2.23
CA LEU A 46 3.81 -10.82 -1.38
C LEU A 46 4.21 -10.61 0.09
N THR A 47 5.25 -11.27 0.58
CA THR A 47 5.59 -11.30 2.01
C THR A 47 6.88 -10.57 2.36
N ASP A 48 7.87 -10.56 1.48
CA ASP A 48 9.23 -10.12 1.84
C ASP A 48 9.56 -8.72 1.32
N ILE A 49 8.79 -8.20 0.36
CA ILE A 49 8.97 -6.84 -0.11
C ILE A 49 8.40 -5.87 0.93
N LYS A 50 9.27 -5.07 1.51
CA LYS A 50 8.89 -4.05 2.48
C LYS A 50 8.10 -2.94 1.79
N THR A 51 6.90 -2.69 2.28
CA THR A 51 6.04 -1.59 1.83
C THR A 51 5.64 -0.72 3.01
N CYS A 52 5.28 0.53 2.73
CA CYS A 52 4.72 1.41 3.74
C CYS A 52 3.21 1.21 3.84
N ALA A 53 2.71 1.14 5.06
CA ALA A 53 1.29 1.10 5.36
C ALA A 53 1.00 1.86 6.67
N PHE A 54 -0.24 2.18 6.91
CA PHE A 54 -0.65 2.73 8.20
C PHE A 54 -0.67 1.62 9.25
N ASN A 55 -0.05 1.89 10.42
CA ASN A 55 -0.22 1.04 11.58
C ASN A 55 -1.55 1.41 12.26
N ASP A 56 -2.40 0.43 12.54
CA ASP A 56 -3.70 0.61 13.19
C ASP A 56 -3.60 1.25 14.59
N GLU A 57 -2.53 0.97 15.33
CA GLU A 57 -2.24 1.58 16.62
C GLU A 57 -2.03 3.10 16.54
N ASN A 58 -1.51 3.58 15.40
CA ASN A 58 -1.24 5.00 15.16
C ASN A 58 -2.42 5.74 14.51
N ILE A 59 -3.52 5.03 14.23
CA ILE A 59 -4.72 5.66 13.69
C ILE A 59 -5.63 6.12 14.83
N VAL A 60 -5.79 7.43 14.95
CA VAL A 60 -6.71 8.06 15.92
C VAL A 60 -7.99 8.47 15.19
N ILE A 61 -9.14 8.04 15.69
CA ILE A 61 -10.45 8.40 15.16
C ILE A 61 -11.19 9.21 16.23
N ASN A 62 -11.21 10.52 16.06
CA ASN A 62 -11.82 11.43 17.02
C ASN A 62 -13.36 11.46 16.90
N ILE A 63 -13.86 11.45 15.67
CA ILE A 63 -15.30 11.48 15.39
C ILE A 63 -15.60 10.50 14.27
N ASN A 64 -16.51 9.57 14.55
CA ASN A 64 -17.04 8.66 13.55
C ASN A 64 -18.57 8.64 13.65
N LYS A 65 -19.22 9.13 12.61
CA LYS A 65 -20.68 9.06 12.43
C LYS A 65 -21.09 8.20 11.24
N SER A 66 -20.16 7.38 10.74
CA SER A 66 -20.46 6.42 9.67
C SER A 66 -21.11 5.15 10.23
N SER A 67 -21.59 4.31 9.35
CA SER A 67 -22.15 2.99 9.69
C SER A 67 -21.10 1.94 10.10
N LEU A 68 -19.81 2.24 9.93
CA LEU A 68 -18.71 1.33 10.26
C LEU A 68 -18.14 1.62 11.63
N HIS A 69 -17.86 0.58 12.41
CA HIS A 69 -17.15 0.71 13.69
C HIS A 69 -15.70 1.15 13.47
N ASN A 70 -15.12 1.79 14.49
CA ASN A 70 -13.78 2.34 14.43
C ASN A 70 -12.71 1.28 14.08
N GLU A 71 -12.82 0.07 14.59
CA GLU A 71 -11.91 -1.04 14.31
C GLU A 71 -11.91 -1.41 12.82
N PHE A 72 -13.10 -1.48 12.22
CA PHE A 72 -13.21 -1.74 10.79
C PHE A 72 -12.63 -0.59 9.94
N LEU A 73 -12.84 0.65 10.37
CA LEU A 73 -12.24 1.81 9.69
C LEU A 73 -10.72 1.78 9.78
N LYS A 74 -10.16 1.51 10.98
CA LYS A 74 -8.71 1.37 11.17
C LYS A 74 -8.15 0.27 10.27
N GLN A 75 -8.77 -0.90 10.25
CA GLN A 75 -8.37 -2.00 9.37
C GLN A 75 -8.39 -1.58 7.89
N ARG A 76 -9.45 -0.92 7.44
CA ARG A 76 -9.54 -0.47 6.04
C ARG A 76 -8.49 0.57 5.69
N ILE A 77 -8.20 1.50 6.59
CA ILE A 77 -7.15 2.51 6.41
C ILE A 77 -5.77 1.83 6.39
N SER A 78 -5.52 0.86 7.25
CA SER A 78 -4.24 0.14 7.29
C SER A 78 -3.95 -0.67 6.00
N LEU A 79 -4.98 -1.02 5.24
CA LEU A 79 -4.86 -1.72 3.96
C LEU A 79 -4.60 -0.77 2.77
N ILE A 80 -4.60 0.55 2.97
CA ILE A 80 -4.27 1.51 1.90
C ILE A 80 -2.78 1.43 1.60
N PRO A 81 -2.37 1.09 0.37
CA PRO A 81 -0.96 1.03 0.02
C PRO A 81 -0.38 2.45 -0.05
N LEU A 82 0.74 2.67 0.64
CA LEU A 82 1.46 3.93 0.62
C LEU A 82 2.70 3.80 -0.27
N TYR A 83 2.74 4.56 -1.36
CA TYR A 83 3.89 4.64 -2.27
C TYR A 83 4.86 5.73 -1.82
N ILE A 84 5.40 5.57 -0.62
CA ILE A 84 6.30 6.52 0.03
C ILE A 84 7.61 5.79 0.33
N ASN A 85 8.72 6.53 0.25
CA ASN A 85 10.02 5.99 0.65
C ASN A 85 9.97 5.61 2.15
N PRO A 86 10.39 4.40 2.54
CA PRO A 86 10.43 3.95 3.93
C PRO A 86 11.21 4.86 4.89
N ASP A 87 12.13 5.67 4.40
CA ASP A 87 12.90 6.60 5.24
C ASP A 87 12.14 7.91 5.53
N GLU A 88 11.12 8.24 4.72
CA GLU A 88 10.38 9.50 4.80
C GLU A 88 9.06 9.40 5.57
N TYR A 89 8.48 8.19 5.70
CA TYR A 89 7.15 8.01 6.29
C TYR A 89 7.02 8.52 7.73
N LYS A 90 8.12 8.53 8.49
CA LYS A 90 8.16 8.97 9.90
C LYS A 90 7.86 10.45 10.09
N TYR A 91 7.95 11.20 9.01
CA TYR A 91 7.80 12.66 9.01
C TYR A 91 6.50 13.13 8.37
N LEU A 92 5.55 12.21 8.14
CA LEU A 92 4.28 12.54 7.50
C LEU A 92 3.11 12.25 8.44
N LEU A 93 2.22 13.24 8.55
CA LEU A 93 0.94 13.13 9.22
C LEU A 93 -0.17 13.18 8.18
N PHE A 94 -1.08 12.22 8.25
CA PHE A 94 -2.25 12.14 7.40
C PHE A 94 -3.50 12.52 8.21
N GLU A 95 -4.22 13.51 7.75
CA GLU A 95 -5.46 13.97 8.39
C GLU A 95 -6.62 13.84 7.41
N LEU A 96 -7.73 13.25 7.87
CA LEU A 96 -8.98 13.19 7.13
C LEU A 96 -10.08 13.90 7.90
N LYS A 97 -10.63 14.97 7.34
CA LYS A 97 -11.78 15.69 7.85
C LYS A 97 -12.85 15.76 6.78
N VAL A 98 -13.91 15.00 6.95
CA VAL A 98 -15.03 14.98 6.00
C VAL A 98 -16.34 15.15 6.76
N LYS A 99 -17.17 16.03 6.27
CA LYS A 99 -18.54 16.23 6.73
C LYS A 99 -19.49 15.97 5.56
N CYS A 100 -20.54 15.23 5.81
CA CYS A 100 -21.65 15.06 4.87
C CYS A 100 -22.77 15.95 5.35
N ASP A 101 -23.03 17.02 4.61
CA ASP A 101 -24.10 17.99 4.94
C ASP A 101 -25.38 17.69 4.16
N ASP A 102 -25.31 16.83 3.14
CA ASP A 102 -26.42 16.42 2.29
C ASP A 102 -27.00 15.09 2.74
N GLU A 103 -28.23 14.79 2.36
CA GLU A 103 -28.89 13.50 2.62
C GLU A 103 -28.29 12.35 1.79
N ASP A 104 -27.40 12.66 0.85
CA ASP A 104 -26.78 11.71 -0.05
C ASP A 104 -25.54 11.03 0.56
N ILE A 105 -25.23 9.85 0.06
CA ILE A 105 -24.04 9.09 0.46
C ILE A 105 -22.80 9.76 -0.10
N LYS A 106 -21.88 10.18 0.78
CA LYS A 106 -20.58 10.73 0.39
C LYS A 106 -19.51 9.65 0.38
N ASN A 107 -18.96 9.39 -0.80
CA ASN A 107 -17.83 8.49 -0.94
C ASN A 107 -16.54 9.18 -0.48
N ILE A 108 -15.80 8.52 0.39
CA ILE A 108 -14.49 8.99 0.87
C ILE A 108 -13.40 8.33 0.04
N THR A 109 -12.58 9.16 -0.57
CA THR A 109 -11.48 8.75 -1.46
C THR A 109 -10.13 9.19 -0.87
N VAL A 110 -9.04 8.61 -1.37
CA VAL A 110 -7.68 8.84 -0.85
C VAL A 110 -7.21 10.29 -1.06
N ASP A 111 -7.70 10.95 -2.10
CA ASP A 111 -7.40 12.36 -2.40
C ASP A 111 -7.98 13.35 -1.38
N MET A 112 -8.88 12.91 -0.51
CA MET A 112 -9.41 13.74 0.57
C MET A 112 -8.52 13.81 1.80
N PHE A 113 -7.44 13.03 1.85
CA PHE A 113 -6.46 13.13 2.93
C PHE A 113 -5.57 14.35 2.74
N ASN A 114 -5.43 15.13 3.81
CA ASN A 114 -4.41 16.17 3.90
C ASN A 114 -3.12 15.55 4.46
N ILE A 115 -1.99 15.86 3.84
CA ILE A 115 -0.69 15.34 4.23
C ILE A 115 0.16 16.52 4.73
N TYR A 116 0.66 16.38 5.95
CA TYR A 116 1.49 17.40 6.59
C TYR A 116 2.85 16.83 6.98
N PRO A 117 3.93 17.60 6.85
CA PRO A 117 5.20 17.22 7.44
C PRO A 117 5.09 17.29 8.97
N VAL A 118 5.62 16.28 9.65
CA VAL A 118 5.67 16.25 11.12
C VAL A 118 6.84 17.10 11.59
N ASN A 119 6.56 18.31 12.00
CA ASN A 119 7.48 19.20 12.72
C ASN A 119 7.23 19.08 14.24
N GLU A 120 8.09 19.70 15.06
CA GLU A 120 7.90 19.71 16.52
C GLU A 120 6.52 20.27 16.92
N ASP A 121 6.03 21.29 16.24
CA ASP A 121 4.70 21.91 16.47
C ASP A 121 3.54 20.96 16.15
N THR A 122 3.68 20.08 15.16
CA THR A 122 2.65 19.08 14.82
C THR A 122 2.66 17.90 15.78
N ARG A 123 3.81 17.55 16.38
CA ARG A 123 3.90 16.55 17.46
C ARG A 123 3.16 16.96 18.73
N HIS A 124 3.24 18.23 19.11
CA HIS A 124 2.49 18.73 20.27
C HIS A 124 0.97 18.59 20.10
N LYS A 125 0.45 18.87 18.91
CA LYS A 125 -0.98 18.71 18.61
C LYS A 125 -1.47 17.26 18.63
N LEU A 126 -0.59 16.29 18.40
CA LEU A 126 -0.91 14.86 18.48
C LEU A 126 -0.93 14.33 19.91
N ASN A 127 -0.15 14.93 20.81
CA ASN A 127 -0.06 14.51 22.21
C ASN A 127 -1.13 15.17 23.11
N GLU A 128 -1.85 16.17 22.61
CA GLU A 128 -2.92 16.88 23.32
C GLU A 128 -4.33 16.33 23.03
N GLN A 129 -4.42 15.27 22.22
CA GLN A 129 -5.69 14.56 21.87
C GLN A 129 -5.74 13.18 22.52
#